data_5fff1adb455a4832c5eb9709b8bca726
#
_entry.id   5fff1adb455a4832c5eb9709b8bca726
#
_cell.length_a   1.000
_cell.length_b   1.000
_cell.length_c   1.000
_cell.angle_alpha   90.00
_cell.angle_beta   90.00
_cell.angle_gamma   90.00
#
_symmetry.space_group_name_H-M   'P 1'
#
loop_
_entity.id
_entity.type
_entity.pdbx_description
1 polymer ?
#
loop_
_entity_poly.entity_id
_entity_poly.type
_entity_poly.pdbx_seq_one_letter_code
_entity_poly.pdbx_strand_id
1 'polypeptide(L)'
;MAVTASSYSSGVHWTFCHTARDARAHGWERPGRRSEFQPLTIEHLMASSAIPFLFPATALWVDGRREFFGDGSMRQVSPLSPAMHLGAHKVLVVGVGQPQRSVFGGAGGTPERSPGMGSIAGHAMASVFHDTLQADVEQAQRVTRTLQQLPREVAAVLPYRSVEVLAIQPSQSLDALAQAHVGELPRSIRNALGGLGALRGGGALASYLLFEPGFVQALVTLGEQDAFARKSELLAFFGGV
;
A
#
# COMPACT_ATOMS: atom_id res chain seq x y z
N MET A 1 9.49 -10.73 8.89
CA MET A 1 8.71 -10.37 7.69
C MET A 1 7.24 -10.41 8.04
N ALA A 2 6.44 -9.48 7.53
CA ALA A 2 4.99 -9.50 7.69
C ALA A 2 4.32 -9.28 6.33
N VAL A 3 3.19 -9.94 6.09
CA VAL A 3 2.39 -9.85 4.88
C VAL A 3 0.93 -9.71 5.28
N THR A 4 0.18 -8.83 4.62
CA THR A 4 -1.23 -8.60 4.93
C THR A 4 -2.14 -9.14 3.84
N ALA A 5 -3.28 -9.69 4.24
CA ALA A 5 -4.33 -10.13 3.32
C ALA A 5 -5.71 -9.92 3.96
N SER A 6 -6.73 -9.76 3.13
CA SER A 6 -8.11 -9.54 3.57
C SER A 6 -8.96 -10.77 3.31
N SER A 7 -9.59 -11.34 4.34
CA SER A 7 -10.47 -12.49 4.17
C SER A 7 -11.80 -12.07 3.55
N TYR A 8 -12.20 -12.75 2.48
CA TYR A 8 -13.55 -12.65 1.93
C TYR A 8 -14.58 -13.38 2.78
N SER A 9 -14.14 -14.41 3.53
CA SER A 9 -15.06 -15.26 4.32
C SER A 9 -15.47 -14.58 5.62
N SER A 10 -14.49 -14.09 6.40
CA SER A 10 -14.72 -13.49 7.72
C SER A 10 -14.78 -11.96 7.68
N GLY A 11 -14.33 -11.35 6.60
CA GLY A 11 -14.18 -9.90 6.53
C GLY A 11 -13.07 -9.34 7.43
N VAL A 12 -12.18 -10.17 7.95
CA VAL A 12 -11.07 -9.78 8.81
C VAL A 12 -9.84 -9.45 7.97
N HIS A 13 -9.13 -8.40 8.36
CA HIS A 13 -7.80 -8.09 7.86
C HIS A 13 -6.75 -8.85 8.67
N TRP A 14 -5.99 -9.70 8.01
CA TRP A 14 -4.96 -10.51 8.62
C TRP A 14 -3.56 -9.97 8.34
N THR A 15 -2.71 -10.05 9.36
CA THR A 15 -1.27 -9.83 9.23
C THR A 15 -0.55 -11.13 9.56
N PHE A 16 -0.03 -11.78 8.55
CA PHE A 16 0.80 -12.98 8.71
C PHE A 16 2.23 -12.57 8.97
N CYS A 17 2.79 -13.04 10.08
CA CYS A 17 4.11 -12.66 10.55
C CYS A 17 5.04 -13.86 10.63
N HIS A 18 6.27 -13.67 10.15
CA HIS A 18 7.37 -14.60 10.37
C HIS A 18 8.52 -13.84 11.03
N THR A 19 8.90 -14.27 12.25
CA THR A 19 9.99 -13.69 13.03
C THR A 19 10.96 -14.78 13.45
N ALA A 20 12.18 -14.41 13.84
CA ALA A 20 13.10 -15.33 14.49
C ALA A 20 12.48 -15.86 15.78
N ARG A 21 12.79 -17.12 16.17
CA ARG A 21 12.20 -17.80 17.34
C ARG A 21 12.32 -17.01 18.66
N ASP A 22 13.30 -16.13 18.78
CA ASP A 22 13.55 -15.33 19.99
C ASP A 22 12.86 -13.96 20.00
N ALA A 23 12.15 -13.62 18.95
CA ALA A 23 11.40 -12.36 18.90
C ALA A 23 10.22 -12.43 19.87
N ARG A 24 10.19 -11.55 20.88
CA ARG A 24 9.09 -11.39 21.86
C ARG A 24 7.84 -10.76 21.22
N ALA A 25 7.63 -10.94 19.95
CA ALA A 25 6.46 -10.45 19.26
C ALA A 25 5.25 -11.32 19.62
N HIS A 26 4.24 -10.70 20.18
CA HIS A 26 2.98 -11.35 20.50
C HIS A 26 1.97 -11.04 19.41
N GLY A 27 1.14 -12.02 19.10
CA GLY A 27 -0.02 -11.82 18.24
C GLY A 27 -0.92 -10.71 18.81
N TRP A 28 -1.54 -9.95 17.91
CA TRP A 28 -2.54 -8.96 18.29
C TRP A 28 -3.88 -9.25 17.65
N GLU A 29 -4.92 -8.94 18.40
CA GLU A 29 -6.29 -9.00 17.93
C GLU A 29 -6.97 -7.66 18.21
N ARG A 30 -7.66 -7.14 17.23
CA ARG A 30 -8.45 -5.91 17.29
C ARG A 30 -9.74 -6.13 16.48
N PRO A 31 -10.80 -5.37 16.70
CA PRO A 31 -12.00 -5.49 15.87
C PRO A 31 -11.67 -5.42 14.38
N GLY A 32 -12.02 -6.48 13.63
CA GLY A 32 -11.76 -6.60 12.21
C GLY A 32 -10.31 -6.79 11.78
N ARG A 33 -9.34 -6.93 12.71
CA ARG A 33 -7.91 -7.10 12.41
C ARG A 33 -7.26 -8.12 13.33
N ARG A 34 -6.48 -9.04 12.75
CA ARG A 34 -5.76 -10.08 13.48
C ARG A 34 -4.35 -10.25 12.94
N SER A 35 -3.47 -10.80 13.77
CA SER A 35 -2.16 -11.29 13.35
C SER A 35 -2.02 -12.77 13.66
N GLU A 36 -1.26 -13.45 12.81
CA GLU A 36 -0.89 -14.84 13.00
C GLU A 36 0.60 -15.02 12.73
N PHE A 37 1.28 -15.73 13.65
CA PHE A 37 2.71 -16.01 13.55
C PHE A 37 2.91 -17.41 13.00
N GLN A 38 3.32 -17.48 11.73
CA GLN A 38 3.55 -18.73 11.01
C GLN A 38 4.63 -18.55 9.93
N PRO A 39 5.20 -19.65 9.39
CA PRO A 39 6.05 -19.56 8.21
C PRO A 39 5.27 -18.97 7.04
N LEU A 40 5.85 -17.94 6.42
CA LEU A 40 5.25 -17.35 5.22
C LEU A 40 5.57 -18.21 4.00
N THR A 41 4.57 -18.41 3.16
CA THR A 41 4.64 -19.16 1.92
C THR A 41 4.31 -18.27 0.71
N ILE A 42 4.49 -18.79 -0.49
CA ILE A 42 4.14 -18.10 -1.74
C ILE A 42 2.64 -17.76 -1.76
N GLU A 43 1.80 -18.63 -1.20
CA GLU A 43 0.35 -18.39 -1.14
C GLU A 43 0.00 -17.14 -0.32
N HIS A 44 0.76 -16.83 0.74
CA HIS A 44 0.58 -15.58 1.49
C HIS A 44 0.90 -14.36 0.63
N LEU A 45 1.94 -14.42 -0.19
CA LEU A 45 2.29 -13.35 -1.12
C LEU A 45 1.23 -13.22 -2.23
N MET A 46 0.77 -14.34 -2.76
CA MET A 46 -0.31 -14.35 -3.75
C MET A 46 -1.62 -13.77 -3.17
N ALA A 47 -1.98 -14.14 -1.95
CA ALA A 47 -3.15 -13.58 -1.26
C ALA A 47 -3.01 -12.07 -1.07
N SER A 48 -1.82 -11.61 -0.63
CA SER A 48 -1.53 -10.19 -0.39
C SER A 48 -1.63 -9.32 -1.63
N SER A 49 -1.35 -9.88 -2.80
CA SER A 49 -1.36 -9.20 -4.10
C SER A 49 -2.57 -9.55 -4.98
N ALA A 50 -3.53 -10.32 -4.45
CA ALA A 50 -4.72 -10.73 -5.20
C ALA A 50 -5.75 -9.59 -5.27
N ILE A 51 -5.47 -8.61 -6.17
CA ILE A 51 -6.34 -7.46 -6.42
C ILE A 51 -7.72 -7.96 -6.89
N PRO A 52 -8.81 -7.50 -6.25
CA PRO A 52 -10.18 -7.90 -6.61
C PRO A 52 -10.47 -7.69 -8.09
N PHE A 53 -11.21 -8.62 -8.66
CA PHE A 53 -11.61 -8.66 -10.08
C PHE A 53 -10.46 -8.93 -11.08
N LEU A 54 -9.20 -8.68 -10.72
CA LEU A 54 -8.04 -8.90 -11.59
C LEU A 54 -7.39 -10.26 -11.33
N PHE A 55 -7.31 -10.67 -10.06
CA PHE A 55 -6.70 -11.93 -9.66
C PHE A 55 -7.65 -12.80 -8.85
N PRO A 56 -7.53 -14.14 -8.93
CA PRO A 56 -8.35 -15.06 -8.16
C PRO A 56 -8.03 -14.97 -6.66
N ALA A 57 -9.03 -15.19 -5.83
CA ALA A 57 -8.84 -15.30 -4.39
C ALA A 57 -7.95 -16.52 -4.05
N THR A 58 -7.03 -16.33 -3.12
CA THR A 58 -6.09 -17.36 -2.67
C THR A 58 -6.56 -17.97 -1.35
N ALA A 59 -6.55 -19.30 -1.28
CA ALA A 59 -6.94 -20.02 -0.07
C ALA A 59 -5.76 -20.13 0.91
N LEU A 60 -5.97 -19.71 2.16
CA LEU A 60 -5.03 -19.90 3.26
C LEU A 60 -5.72 -20.61 4.42
N TRP A 61 -4.92 -21.28 5.27
CA TRP A 61 -5.37 -21.86 6.52
C TRP A 61 -5.15 -20.87 7.65
N VAL A 62 -6.23 -20.56 8.37
CA VAL A 62 -6.22 -19.66 9.54
C VAL A 62 -7.17 -20.21 10.60
N ASP A 63 -6.76 -20.18 11.88
CA ASP A 63 -7.55 -20.72 13.00
C ASP A 63 -8.09 -22.15 12.73
N GLY A 64 -7.29 -23.01 12.08
CA GLY A 64 -7.64 -24.40 11.76
C GLY A 64 -8.68 -24.57 10.65
N ARG A 65 -9.02 -23.53 9.92
CA ARG A 65 -9.97 -23.57 8.79
C ARG A 65 -9.41 -22.92 7.54
N ARG A 66 -9.94 -23.32 6.40
CA ARG A 66 -9.59 -22.76 5.10
C ARG A 66 -10.47 -21.55 4.82
N GLU A 67 -9.84 -20.39 4.62
CA GLU A 67 -10.51 -19.16 4.17
C GLU A 67 -9.94 -18.68 2.83
N PHE A 68 -10.72 -17.88 2.11
CA PHE A 68 -10.28 -17.26 0.85
C PHE A 68 -9.91 -15.80 1.08
N PHE A 69 -8.76 -15.41 0.53
CA PHE A 69 -8.16 -14.11 0.74
C PHE A 69 -7.97 -13.36 -0.57
N GLY A 70 -8.06 -12.05 -0.47
CA GLY A 70 -7.66 -11.08 -1.46
C GLY A 70 -6.69 -10.07 -0.88
N ASP A 71 -6.35 -9.08 -1.69
CA ASP A 71 -5.36 -8.05 -1.39
C ASP A 71 -5.52 -7.44 0.01
N GLY A 72 -4.38 -7.28 0.69
CA GLY A 72 -4.33 -6.73 2.03
C GLY A 72 -4.89 -5.32 2.13
N SER A 73 -4.67 -4.49 1.11
CA SER A 73 -5.08 -3.09 1.09
C SER A 73 -6.59 -2.87 1.16
N MET A 74 -7.40 -3.86 0.77
CA MET A 74 -8.86 -3.75 0.78
C MET A 74 -9.45 -3.37 2.14
N ARG A 75 -8.83 -3.78 3.23
CA ARG A 75 -9.28 -3.52 4.60
C ARG A 75 -8.20 -2.93 5.50
N GLN A 76 -7.12 -2.47 4.91
CA GLN A 76 -5.98 -1.92 5.63
C GLN A 76 -6.24 -0.46 6.03
N VAL A 77 -6.76 -0.27 7.23
CA VAL A 77 -7.04 1.06 7.79
C VAL A 77 -5.76 1.72 8.34
N SER A 78 -4.76 0.93 8.72
CA SER A 78 -3.52 1.40 9.35
C SER A 78 -2.31 0.61 8.83
N PRO A 79 -1.76 1.03 7.68
CA PRO A 79 -0.63 0.35 7.03
C PRO A 79 0.64 0.24 7.89
N LEU A 80 0.88 1.20 8.79
CA LEU A 80 2.05 1.19 9.68
C LEU A 80 1.88 0.29 10.90
N SER A 81 0.64 -0.09 11.22
CA SER A 81 0.31 -0.86 12.43
C SER A 81 1.12 -2.15 12.57
N PRO A 82 1.32 -2.99 11.55
CA PRO A 82 2.14 -4.19 11.66
C PRO A 82 3.59 -3.90 12.10
N ALA A 83 4.23 -2.91 11.49
CA ALA A 83 5.59 -2.52 11.86
C ALA A 83 5.67 -2.04 13.32
N MET A 84 4.67 -1.26 13.75
CA MET A 84 4.58 -0.78 15.11
C MET A 84 4.37 -1.93 16.11
N HIS A 85 3.49 -2.89 15.83
CA HIS A 85 3.27 -4.06 16.67
C HIS A 85 4.50 -4.98 16.74
N LEU A 86 5.27 -5.09 15.66
CA LEU A 86 6.53 -5.82 15.61
C LEU A 86 7.71 -5.09 16.27
N GLY A 87 7.50 -3.91 16.83
CA GLY A 87 8.50 -3.23 17.64
C GLY A 87 9.35 -2.19 16.88
N ALA A 88 9.02 -1.82 15.66
CA ALA A 88 9.81 -0.84 14.90
C ALA A 88 9.86 0.53 15.59
N HIS A 89 11.05 1.11 15.72
CA HIS A 89 11.30 2.48 16.18
C HIS A 89 11.47 3.45 15.00
N LYS A 90 11.91 2.91 13.86
CA LYS A 90 12.03 3.63 12.59
C LYS A 90 11.27 2.88 11.51
N VAL A 91 10.48 3.57 10.72
CA VAL A 91 9.69 2.99 9.63
C VAL A 91 9.94 3.77 8.35
N LEU A 92 10.64 3.15 7.42
CA LEU A 92 10.71 3.65 6.05
C LEU A 92 9.47 3.15 5.30
N VAL A 93 8.71 4.08 4.78
CA VAL A 93 7.49 3.82 3.99
C VAL A 93 7.80 4.07 2.52
N VAL A 94 7.62 3.07 1.69
CA VAL A 94 7.66 3.21 0.23
C VAL A 94 6.23 3.08 -0.28
N GLY A 95 5.64 4.20 -0.66
CA GLY A 95 4.27 4.28 -1.13
C GLY A 95 4.18 4.30 -2.66
N VAL A 96 3.02 3.93 -3.19
CA VAL A 96 2.67 4.05 -4.61
C VAL A 96 1.62 5.15 -4.84
N GLY A 97 1.31 5.93 -3.79
CA GLY A 97 0.34 7.01 -3.83
C GLY A 97 0.79 8.17 -4.73
N GLN A 98 -0.16 8.85 -5.33
CA GLN A 98 0.14 9.99 -6.20
C GLN A 98 0.18 11.29 -5.37
N PRO A 99 1.28 12.04 -5.39
CA PRO A 99 1.43 13.24 -4.57
C PRO A 99 0.51 14.41 -4.96
N GLN A 100 -0.17 14.35 -6.09
CA GLN A 100 -0.84 15.50 -6.70
C GLN A 100 -2.37 15.43 -6.82
N ARG A 101 -3.04 14.48 -6.17
CA ARG A 101 -4.52 14.48 -6.17
C ARG A 101 -5.16 15.59 -5.33
N SER A 102 -4.37 16.33 -4.57
CA SER A 102 -4.86 17.36 -3.62
C SER A 102 -4.87 18.78 -4.16
N VAL A 103 -4.54 19.03 -5.42
CA VAL A 103 -4.66 20.38 -5.98
C VAL A 103 -6.10 20.58 -6.49
N PHE A 104 -6.96 21.10 -5.61
CA PHE A 104 -8.20 21.74 -6.01
C PHE A 104 -7.85 22.86 -7.02
N GLY A 105 -8.20 22.68 -8.27
CA GLY A 105 -8.03 23.72 -9.29
C GLY A 105 -6.91 23.53 -10.29
N GLY A 106 -6.20 22.40 -10.31
CA GLY A 106 -5.37 22.03 -11.46
C GLY A 106 -6.27 21.93 -12.71
N ALA A 107 -5.86 22.59 -13.79
CA ALA A 107 -6.57 22.72 -15.07
C ALA A 107 -6.85 21.36 -15.74
N GLY A 108 -7.70 20.56 -15.12
CA GLY A 108 -8.40 19.45 -15.73
C GLY A 108 -9.66 20.03 -16.33
N GLY A 109 -9.73 20.16 -17.64
CA GLY A 109 -10.96 20.57 -18.32
C GLY A 109 -12.13 19.74 -17.77
N THR A 110 -13.28 20.39 -17.61
CA THR A 110 -14.53 19.71 -17.27
C THR A 110 -14.68 18.49 -18.16
N PRO A 111 -14.87 17.28 -17.61
CA PRO A 111 -15.03 16.11 -18.46
C PRO A 111 -16.27 16.32 -19.33
N GLU A 112 -16.07 16.41 -20.63
CA GLU A 112 -17.18 16.59 -21.61
C GLU A 112 -18.15 15.40 -21.62
N ARG A 113 -17.83 14.29 -20.94
CA ARG A 113 -18.64 13.06 -20.89
C ARG A 113 -18.63 12.44 -19.51
N SER A 114 -19.74 11.80 -19.15
CA SER A 114 -19.81 10.94 -17.96
C SER A 114 -18.70 9.88 -17.95
N PRO A 115 -18.09 9.60 -16.78
CA PRO A 115 -17.08 8.56 -16.66
C PRO A 115 -17.68 7.20 -17.00
N GLY A 116 -16.96 6.39 -17.78
CA GLY A 116 -17.33 5.01 -18.08
C GLY A 116 -17.13 4.09 -16.87
N MET A 117 -17.75 2.89 -16.93
CA MET A 117 -17.65 1.87 -15.86
C MET A 117 -16.19 1.55 -15.49
N GLY A 118 -15.30 1.44 -16.48
CA GLY A 118 -13.88 1.18 -16.22
C GLY A 118 -13.16 2.34 -15.52
N SER A 119 -13.56 3.58 -15.80
CA SER A 119 -13.03 4.76 -15.10
C SER A 119 -13.51 4.81 -13.64
N ILE A 120 -14.79 4.51 -13.41
CA ILE A 120 -15.37 4.43 -12.06
C ILE A 120 -14.70 3.31 -11.25
N ALA A 121 -14.55 2.12 -11.83
CA ALA A 121 -13.89 0.99 -11.19
C ALA A 121 -12.42 1.32 -10.86
N GLY A 122 -11.68 1.92 -11.79
CA GLY A 122 -10.31 2.35 -11.56
C GLY A 122 -10.19 3.36 -10.42
N HIS A 123 -11.12 4.33 -10.36
CA HIS A 123 -11.17 5.31 -9.28
C HIS A 123 -11.51 4.66 -7.92
N ALA A 124 -12.49 3.76 -7.89
CA ALA A 124 -12.85 3.03 -6.66
C ALA A 124 -11.68 2.18 -6.15
N MET A 125 -10.99 1.48 -7.06
CA MET A 125 -9.78 0.72 -6.68
C MET A 125 -8.68 1.65 -6.17
N ALA A 126 -8.39 2.74 -6.86
CA ALA A 126 -7.38 3.69 -6.43
C ALA A 126 -7.67 4.25 -5.02
N SER A 127 -8.93 4.53 -4.69
CA SER A 127 -9.33 5.02 -3.36
C SER A 127 -9.04 3.99 -2.26
N VAL A 128 -9.26 2.70 -2.53
CA VAL A 128 -8.95 1.63 -1.58
C VAL A 128 -7.44 1.51 -1.32
N PHE A 129 -6.60 1.73 -2.35
CA PHE A 129 -5.17 1.45 -2.26
C PHE A 129 -4.30 2.64 -1.84
N HIS A 130 -4.77 3.89 -1.97
CA HIS A 130 -3.88 5.06 -1.84
C HIS A 130 -4.18 5.95 -0.63
N ASP A 131 -5.42 6.06 -0.17
CA ASP A 131 -5.81 7.14 0.73
C ASP A 131 -5.45 6.89 2.20
N THR A 132 -5.32 5.64 2.63
CA THR A 132 -5.08 5.30 4.04
C THR A 132 -3.65 5.53 4.51
N LEU A 133 -2.65 5.39 3.62
CA LEU A 133 -1.24 5.46 3.99
C LEU A 133 -0.83 6.85 4.48
N GLN A 134 -1.23 7.90 3.76
CA GLN A 134 -0.87 9.27 4.12
C GLN A 134 -1.44 9.67 5.48
N ALA A 135 -2.71 9.34 5.72
CA ALA A 135 -3.37 9.63 7.00
C ALA A 135 -2.68 8.90 8.18
N ASP A 136 -2.26 7.65 7.99
CA ASP A 136 -1.58 6.87 9.02
C ASP A 136 -0.17 7.40 9.31
N VAL A 137 0.57 7.81 8.28
CA VAL A 137 1.87 8.49 8.43
C VAL A 137 1.73 9.80 9.22
N GLU A 138 0.77 10.63 8.86
CA GLU A 138 0.50 11.90 9.55
C GLU A 138 0.11 11.65 11.01
N GLN A 139 -0.71 10.65 11.29
CA GLN A 139 -1.10 10.26 12.65
C GLN A 139 0.12 9.80 13.46
N ALA A 140 0.98 8.94 12.90
CA ALA A 140 2.19 8.47 13.58
C ALA A 140 3.14 9.63 13.91
N GLN A 141 3.34 10.54 12.95
CA GLN A 141 4.16 11.74 13.16
C GLN A 141 3.55 12.69 14.21
N ARG A 142 2.23 12.83 14.23
CA ARG A 142 1.53 13.65 15.24
C ARG A 142 1.73 13.07 16.65
N VAL A 143 1.52 11.77 16.82
CA VAL A 143 1.75 11.09 18.12
C VAL A 143 3.20 11.26 18.55
N THR A 144 4.17 11.04 17.66
CA THR A 144 5.59 11.19 17.96
C THR A 144 5.93 12.62 18.40
N ARG A 145 5.45 13.65 17.69
CA ARG A 145 5.65 15.06 18.08
C ARG A 145 5.02 15.39 19.42
N THR A 146 3.83 14.87 19.72
CA THR A 146 3.17 15.07 21.00
C THR A 146 4.00 14.46 22.13
N LEU A 147 4.47 13.22 21.98
CA LEU A 147 5.30 12.56 22.98
C LEU A 147 6.61 13.29 23.24
N GLN A 148 7.22 13.88 22.23
CA GLN A 148 8.45 14.65 22.35
C GLN A 148 8.29 15.99 23.13
N GLN A 149 7.05 16.52 23.21
CA GLN A 149 6.72 17.72 23.95
C GLN A 149 6.37 17.45 25.43
N LEU A 150 6.15 16.19 25.80
CA LEU A 150 5.80 15.82 27.16
C LEU A 150 7.05 15.56 28.02
N PRO A 151 6.99 15.80 29.33
CA PRO A 151 8.00 15.32 30.27
C PRO A 151 8.19 13.80 30.14
N ARG A 152 9.44 13.32 30.27
CA ARG A 152 9.78 11.91 30.05
C ARG A 152 8.98 10.97 30.95
N GLU A 153 8.72 11.36 32.20
CA GLU A 153 7.95 10.58 33.15
C GLU A 153 6.49 10.41 32.69
N VAL A 154 5.92 11.47 32.12
CA VAL A 154 4.54 11.44 31.58
C VAL A 154 4.49 10.59 30.29
N ALA A 155 5.43 10.79 29.40
CA ALA A 155 5.49 10.02 28.14
C ALA A 155 5.67 8.51 28.41
N ALA A 156 6.43 8.12 29.45
CA ALA A 156 6.74 6.73 29.78
C ALA A 156 5.52 5.91 30.26
N VAL A 157 4.49 6.55 30.82
CA VAL A 157 3.28 5.87 31.30
C VAL A 157 2.18 5.80 30.25
N LEU A 158 2.34 6.47 29.12
CA LEU A 158 1.38 6.44 28.03
C LEU A 158 1.52 5.14 27.21
N PRO A 159 0.40 4.61 26.66
CA PRO A 159 0.40 3.41 25.83
C PRO A 159 0.91 3.67 24.40
N TYR A 160 1.68 4.74 24.21
CA TYR A 160 2.22 5.18 22.94
C TYR A 160 3.74 5.23 22.99
N ARG A 161 4.37 5.09 21.86
CA ARG A 161 5.82 5.28 21.71
C ARG A 161 6.12 6.13 20.47
N SER A 162 7.23 6.84 20.53
CA SER A 162 7.74 7.58 19.38
C SER A 162 8.23 6.62 18.30
N VAL A 163 7.83 6.89 17.07
CA VAL A 163 8.27 6.17 15.88
C VAL A 163 8.70 7.20 14.84
N GLU A 164 9.94 7.10 14.40
CA GLU A 164 10.44 7.93 13.30
C GLU A 164 9.92 7.34 11.98
N VAL A 165 9.21 8.15 11.19
CA VAL A 165 8.63 7.71 9.92
C VAL A 165 9.15 8.58 8.79
N LEU A 166 9.80 7.95 7.82
CA LEU A 166 10.18 8.55 6.55
C LEU A 166 9.36 7.91 5.42
N ALA A 167 8.55 8.71 4.73
CA ALA A 167 7.74 8.25 3.62
C ALA A 167 8.31 8.74 2.29
N ILE A 168 8.53 7.81 1.36
CA ILE A 168 8.92 8.08 -0.03
C ILE A 168 7.73 7.74 -0.92
N GLN A 169 7.36 8.69 -1.77
CA GLN A 169 6.29 8.53 -2.76
C GLN A 169 6.82 8.90 -4.14
N PRO A 170 6.25 8.34 -5.22
CA PRO A 170 6.64 8.67 -6.58
C PRO A 170 6.49 10.17 -6.85
N SER A 171 7.49 10.78 -7.48
CA SER A 171 7.44 12.18 -7.90
C SER A 171 6.54 12.42 -9.10
N GLN A 172 6.19 11.35 -9.84
CA GLN A 172 5.32 11.41 -11.01
C GLN A 172 4.09 10.52 -10.82
N SER A 173 3.03 10.84 -11.58
CA SER A 173 1.82 10.01 -11.61
C SER A 173 2.10 8.64 -12.26
N LEU A 174 1.95 7.55 -11.49
CA LEU A 174 2.09 6.19 -12.00
C LEU A 174 1.03 5.86 -13.04
N ASP A 175 -0.18 6.42 -12.93
CA ASP A 175 -1.25 6.26 -13.92
C ASP A 175 -0.87 6.92 -15.25
N ALA A 176 -0.27 8.10 -15.21
CA ALA A 176 0.21 8.78 -16.42
C ALA A 176 1.38 8.01 -17.08
N LEU A 177 2.29 7.48 -16.25
CA LEU A 177 3.36 6.61 -16.71
C LEU A 177 2.80 5.33 -17.36
N ALA A 178 1.85 4.67 -16.70
CA ALA A 178 1.18 3.49 -17.26
C ALA A 178 0.46 3.79 -18.58
N GLN A 179 -0.19 4.95 -18.69
CA GLN A 179 -0.87 5.37 -19.91
C GLN A 179 0.10 5.47 -21.11
N ALA A 180 1.33 5.92 -20.87
CA ALA A 180 2.36 5.98 -21.92
C ALA A 180 2.78 4.59 -22.42
N HIS A 181 2.67 3.55 -21.58
CA HIS A 181 3.08 2.18 -21.87
C HIS A 181 1.91 1.24 -22.21
N VAL A 182 0.66 1.72 -22.29
CA VAL A 182 -0.53 0.90 -22.63
C VAL A 182 -0.35 0.13 -23.94
N GLY A 183 0.43 0.67 -24.87
CA GLY A 183 0.75 0.01 -26.15
C GLY A 183 1.49 -1.32 -26.01
N GLU A 184 2.21 -1.54 -24.91
CA GLU A 184 2.97 -2.76 -24.63
C GLU A 184 2.07 -3.91 -24.14
N LEU A 185 0.87 -3.61 -23.64
CA LEU A 185 -0.08 -4.64 -23.21
C LEU A 185 -0.45 -5.59 -24.33
N PRO A 186 -0.62 -6.89 -24.04
CA PRO A 186 -1.18 -7.86 -24.98
C PRO A 186 -2.49 -7.36 -25.59
N ARG A 187 -2.68 -7.62 -26.88
CA ARG A 187 -3.86 -7.14 -27.63
C ARG A 187 -5.19 -7.54 -26.98
N SER A 188 -5.27 -8.74 -26.38
CA SER A 188 -6.46 -9.23 -25.68
C SER A 188 -6.81 -8.37 -24.48
N ILE A 189 -5.82 -8.06 -23.64
CA ILE A 189 -6.00 -7.22 -22.43
C ILE A 189 -6.34 -5.79 -22.83
N ARG A 190 -5.62 -5.23 -23.80
CA ARG A 190 -5.88 -3.88 -24.31
C ARG A 190 -7.28 -3.73 -24.89
N ASN A 191 -7.76 -4.72 -25.66
CA ASN A 191 -9.12 -4.71 -26.19
C ASN A 191 -10.18 -4.82 -25.11
N ALA A 192 -9.96 -5.68 -24.08
CA ALA A 192 -10.86 -5.80 -22.94
C ALA A 192 -10.94 -4.48 -22.16
N LEU A 193 -9.82 -3.86 -21.83
CA LEU A 193 -9.76 -2.57 -21.14
C LEU A 193 -10.39 -1.44 -21.99
N GLY A 194 -10.17 -1.47 -23.30
CA GLY A 194 -10.79 -0.53 -24.25
C GLY A 194 -12.30 -0.66 -24.30
N GLY A 195 -12.83 -1.88 -24.34
CA GLY A 195 -14.26 -2.17 -24.30
C GLY A 195 -14.94 -1.71 -22.99
N LEU A 196 -14.24 -1.77 -21.88
CA LEU A 196 -14.70 -1.25 -20.59
C LEU A 196 -14.54 0.27 -20.43
N GLY A 197 -13.94 0.95 -21.43
CA GLY A 197 -13.64 2.39 -21.35
C GLY A 197 -12.51 2.74 -20.38
N ALA A 198 -11.79 1.75 -19.85
CA ALA A 198 -10.76 1.92 -18.83
C ALA A 198 -9.50 2.64 -19.36
N LEU A 199 -9.21 2.56 -20.65
CA LEU A 199 -8.07 3.23 -21.27
C LEU A 199 -8.30 4.74 -21.48
N ARG A 200 -9.54 5.21 -21.45
CA ARG A 200 -9.90 6.63 -21.63
C ARG A 200 -9.85 7.43 -20.31
N GLY A 201 -9.78 6.74 -19.18
CA GLY A 201 -9.87 7.34 -17.83
C GLY A 201 -8.53 7.53 -17.11
N GLY A 202 -7.39 7.57 -17.83
CA GLY A 202 -6.09 7.92 -17.22
C GLY A 202 -5.22 6.73 -16.79
N GLY A 203 -5.45 5.52 -17.31
CA GLY A 203 -4.51 4.39 -17.12
C GLY A 203 -4.56 3.68 -15.76
N ALA A 204 -5.43 4.10 -14.84
CA ALA A 204 -5.46 3.55 -13.49
C ALA A 204 -5.65 2.01 -13.43
N LEU A 205 -6.53 1.43 -14.26
CA LEU A 205 -6.64 -0.04 -14.33
C LEU A 205 -5.49 -0.68 -15.10
N ALA A 206 -4.92 0.02 -16.08
CA ALA A 206 -3.78 -0.48 -16.83
C ALA A 206 -2.55 -0.61 -15.94
N SER A 207 -2.31 0.31 -15.00
CA SER A 207 -1.16 0.27 -14.10
C SER A 207 -1.09 -1.01 -13.25
N TYR A 208 -2.22 -1.62 -12.93
CA TYR A 208 -2.29 -2.88 -12.18
C TYR A 208 -2.04 -4.14 -13.02
N LEU A 209 -2.08 -4.04 -14.35
CA LEU A 209 -1.93 -5.16 -15.28
C LEU A 209 -0.67 -5.06 -16.13
N LEU A 210 0.04 -3.94 -16.05
CA LEU A 210 1.17 -3.62 -16.90
C LEU A 210 2.46 -4.19 -16.30
N PHE A 211 2.71 -5.48 -16.51
CA PHE A 211 3.93 -6.19 -16.10
C PHE A 211 4.94 -6.31 -17.27
N GLU A 212 4.88 -5.38 -18.22
CA GLU A 212 5.73 -5.39 -19.39
C GLU A 212 7.11 -4.76 -19.09
N PRO A 213 8.18 -5.25 -19.73
CA PRO A 213 9.55 -4.83 -19.40
C PRO A 213 9.78 -3.33 -19.51
N GLY A 214 9.21 -2.64 -20.49
CA GLY A 214 9.37 -1.21 -20.67
C GLY A 214 8.79 -0.40 -19.52
N PHE A 215 7.57 -0.72 -19.10
CA PHE A 215 6.93 -0.08 -17.96
C PHE A 215 7.67 -0.37 -16.65
N VAL A 216 8.05 -1.62 -16.41
CA VAL A 216 8.81 -2.00 -15.20
C VAL A 216 10.13 -1.26 -15.13
N GLN A 217 10.86 -1.14 -16.25
CA GLN A 217 12.12 -0.39 -16.31
C GLN A 217 11.90 1.11 -16.04
N ALA A 218 10.82 1.69 -16.55
CA ALA A 218 10.45 3.07 -16.28
C ALA A 218 10.15 3.30 -14.78
N LEU A 219 9.44 2.36 -14.14
CA LEU A 219 9.19 2.40 -12.68
C LEU A 219 10.47 2.30 -11.86
N VAL A 220 11.38 1.41 -12.21
CA VAL A 220 12.68 1.26 -11.54
C VAL A 220 13.47 2.56 -11.67
N THR A 221 13.57 3.11 -12.88
CA THR A 221 14.28 4.37 -13.13
C THR A 221 13.68 5.53 -12.31
N LEU A 222 12.36 5.65 -12.26
CA LEU A 222 11.68 6.65 -11.45
C LEU A 222 12.00 6.48 -9.97
N GLY A 223 11.93 5.24 -9.44
CA GLY A 223 12.24 4.95 -8.04
C GLY A 223 13.68 5.27 -7.68
N GLU A 224 14.64 5.00 -8.56
CA GLU A 224 16.05 5.37 -8.38
C GLU A 224 16.21 6.89 -8.34
N GLN A 225 15.61 7.63 -9.26
CA GLN A 225 15.64 9.09 -9.29
C GLN A 225 15.04 9.69 -8.01
N ASP A 226 13.90 9.21 -7.57
CA ASP A 226 13.22 9.67 -6.35
C ASP A 226 14.06 9.40 -5.09
N ALA A 227 14.69 8.22 -5.01
CA ALA A 227 15.59 7.88 -3.93
C ALA A 227 16.83 8.77 -3.92
N PHE A 228 17.44 9.01 -5.08
CA PHE A 228 18.60 9.92 -5.20
C PHE A 228 18.25 11.36 -4.87
N ALA A 229 17.09 11.85 -5.27
CA ALA A 229 16.65 13.20 -4.94
C ALA A 229 16.50 13.41 -3.42
N ARG A 230 16.23 12.34 -2.67
CA ARG A 230 16.08 12.37 -1.20
C ARG A 230 17.24 11.69 -0.46
N LYS A 231 18.39 11.56 -1.11
CA LYS A 231 19.56 10.84 -0.57
C LYS A 231 19.99 11.35 0.82
N SER A 232 20.02 12.65 1.04
CA SER A 232 20.41 13.24 2.33
C SER A 232 19.45 12.86 3.46
N GLU A 233 18.16 12.85 3.20
CA GLU A 233 17.14 12.43 4.16
C GLU A 233 17.26 10.94 4.49
N LEU A 234 17.47 10.10 3.46
CA LEU A 234 17.67 8.67 3.62
C LEU A 234 18.93 8.37 4.44
N LEU A 235 20.04 9.03 4.15
CA LEU A 235 21.28 8.87 4.91
C LEU A 235 21.12 9.33 6.37
N ALA A 236 20.44 10.44 6.62
CA ALA A 236 20.12 10.90 7.97
C ALA A 236 19.21 9.89 8.72
N PHE A 237 18.21 9.34 8.03
CA PHE A 237 17.30 8.36 8.60
C PHE A 237 18.02 7.06 9.01
N PHE A 238 18.95 6.56 8.18
CA PHE A 238 19.69 5.33 8.49
C PHE A 238 20.96 5.58 9.31
N GLY A 239 21.60 6.73 9.17
CA GLY A 239 22.88 7.05 9.81
C GLY A 239 22.79 7.47 11.29
N GLY A 240 21.60 7.60 11.84
CA GLY A 240 21.35 7.88 13.26
C GLY A 240 21.19 6.61 14.12
N VAL A 241 21.81 5.50 13.73
CA VAL A 241 21.86 4.23 14.50
C VAL A 241 23.25 4.06 15.08
#